data_33ce39e9718cf388c0884fda29768797
#
_entry.id   33ce39e9718cf388c0884fda29768797
#
_cell.length_a   1.000
_cell.length_b   1.000
_cell.length_c   1.000
_cell.angle_alpha   90.00
_cell.angle_beta   90.00
_cell.angle_gamma   90.00
#
_symmetry.space_group_name_H-M   'P 1'
#
loop_
_entity.id
_entity.type
_entity.pdbx_description
1 polymer ?
#
loop_
_entity_poly.entity_id
_entity_poly.type
_entity_poly.pdbx_seq_one_letter_code
_entity_poly.pdbx_strand_id
1 'polypeptide(L)'
;MTTTKNFLPEQYRQNNKLGINHNYLNQQFLDHEAIWSKMREVVINGDFTLGSEVDLLEKEYAQISETNHAIGVGSGTDAIFLSLKALGVGEGDEVITTAFTFYATIGAIVTAGAKPVFCDIKADYNIDPSGIEAKITPATKAILPVHWSGKPCDMGAIEEIAQKYNLAIVGDACHAISAFYKGRTAGSLGTLACFSFHPLKNLNVWGDGGIITTNSDELADKLRLMRNHGLVGRDECHIF
;
A
#
# COMPACT_ATOMS: atom_id res chain seq x y z
N MET A 1 15.41 -33.48 -11.13
CA MET A 1 15.65 -32.09 -10.73
C MET A 1 15.58 -31.23 -11.99
N THR A 2 14.42 -30.68 -12.29
CA THR A 2 14.21 -29.74 -13.39
C THR A 2 14.82 -28.40 -13.00
N THR A 3 15.88 -28.05 -13.64
CA THR A 3 16.61 -26.81 -13.41
C THR A 3 15.69 -25.61 -13.71
N THR A 4 15.53 -24.74 -12.75
CA THR A 4 14.83 -23.44 -12.81
C THR A 4 15.26 -22.52 -13.97
N LYS A 5 16.27 -22.94 -14.76
CA LYS A 5 16.79 -22.22 -15.91
C LYS A 5 15.79 -21.98 -17.06
N ASN A 6 14.67 -22.70 -17.09
CA ASN A 6 13.70 -22.60 -18.19
C ASN A 6 12.47 -21.74 -17.85
N PHE A 7 12.37 -21.18 -16.64
CA PHE A 7 11.21 -20.40 -16.24
C PHE A 7 11.22 -18.94 -16.76
N LEU A 8 12.40 -18.36 -16.97
CA LEU A 8 12.49 -16.99 -17.48
C LEU A 8 12.27 -16.96 -19.00
N PRO A 9 11.33 -16.14 -19.50
CA PRO A 9 11.18 -15.88 -20.92
C PRO A 9 12.50 -15.53 -21.59
N GLU A 10 12.68 -15.88 -22.87
CA GLU A 10 13.94 -15.69 -23.58
C GLU A 10 14.42 -14.23 -23.61
N GLN A 11 13.49 -13.30 -23.64
CA GLN A 11 13.76 -11.86 -23.56
C GLN A 11 14.53 -11.43 -22.29
N TYR A 12 14.40 -12.18 -21.20
CA TYR A 12 15.13 -11.92 -19.95
C TYR A 12 16.47 -12.68 -19.87
N ARG A 13 16.73 -13.57 -20.85
CA ARG A 13 17.99 -14.34 -20.93
C ARG A 13 19.02 -13.69 -21.84
N GLN A 14 18.58 -12.84 -22.75
CA GLN A 14 19.46 -12.13 -23.67
C GLN A 14 19.94 -10.84 -23.02
N ASN A 15 21.26 -10.63 -23.02
CA ASN A 15 21.88 -9.34 -22.75
C ASN A 15 21.56 -8.35 -23.88
N ASN A 16 20.30 -8.19 -24.24
CA ASN A 16 19.88 -7.19 -25.17
C ASN A 16 20.08 -5.84 -24.49
N LYS A 17 21.06 -5.07 -25.00
CA LYS A 17 21.18 -3.65 -24.69
C LYS A 17 19.97 -2.94 -25.28
N LEU A 18 18.85 -2.98 -24.57
CA LEU A 18 17.72 -2.09 -24.84
C LEU A 18 18.24 -0.66 -24.66
N GLY A 19 17.94 0.22 -25.61
CA GLY A 19 18.33 1.63 -25.51
C GLY A 19 17.73 2.35 -24.30
N ILE A 20 16.69 1.73 -23.69
CA ILE A 20 16.02 2.20 -22.48
C ILE A 20 15.95 1.02 -21.51
N ASN A 21 16.52 1.18 -20.33
CA ASN A 21 16.44 0.18 -19.27
C ASN A 21 15.06 0.24 -18.60
N HIS A 22 14.60 -0.91 -18.10
CA HIS A 22 13.37 -0.99 -17.29
C HIS A 22 13.50 -0.22 -15.97
N ASN A 23 14.68 -0.16 -15.41
CA ASN A 23 14.99 0.60 -14.19
C ASN A 23 16.45 1.08 -14.21
N TYR A 24 16.77 1.98 -13.30
CA TYR A 24 18.09 2.58 -13.12
C TYR A 24 18.53 2.51 -11.66
N LEU A 25 18.16 1.44 -10.93
CA LEU A 25 18.39 1.30 -9.48
C LEU A 25 19.84 1.54 -9.07
N ASN A 26 20.80 1.08 -9.86
CA ASN A 26 22.23 1.30 -9.60
C ASN A 26 22.68 2.77 -9.78
N GLN A 27 21.84 3.62 -10.38
CA GLN A 27 22.11 5.04 -10.60
C GLN A 27 21.32 5.93 -9.63
N GLN A 28 20.22 5.42 -9.07
CA GLN A 28 19.32 6.14 -8.19
C GLN A 28 19.99 6.56 -6.87
N PHE A 29 20.97 5.80 -6.41
CA PHE A 29 21.64 5.96 -5.11
C PHE A 29 23.14 6.24 -5.28
N LEU A 30 23.51 7.12 -6.21
CA LEU A 30 24.92 7.50 -6.40
C LEU A 30 25.50 8.18 -5.15
N ASP A 31 24.68 8.89 -4.38
CA ASP A 31 25.05 9.50 -3.09
C ASP A 31 24.75 8.58 -1.89
N HIS A 32 25.11 7.30 -2.03
CA HIS A 32 24.86 6.29 -1.00
C HIS A 32 25.68 6.48 0.28
N GLU A 33 26.75 7.26 0.25
CA GLU A 33 27.57 7.53 1.45
C GLU A 33 26.78 8.27 2.52
N ALA A 34 25.89 9.20 2.13
CA ALA A 34 25.00 9.89 3.07
C ALA A 34 24.04 8.90 3.76
N ILE A 35 23.51 7.93 3.00
CA ILE A 35 22.65 6.86 3.53
C ILE A 35 23.44 5.96 4.49
N TRP A 36 24.65 5.55 4.12
CA TRP A 36 25.53 4.76 5.00
C TRP A 36 25.85 5.48 6.31
N SER A 37 26.05 6.81 6.26
CA SER A 37 26.27 7.60 7.49
C SER A 37 25.08 7.52 8.43
N LYS A 38 23.86 7.68 7.90
CA LYS A 38 22.62 7.56 8.69
C LYS A 38 22.40 6.16 9.23
N MET A 39 22.61 5.13 8.43
CA MET A 39 22.53 3.74 8.90
C MET A 39 23.52 3.46 10.03
N ARG A 40 24.72 4.03 9.98
CA ARG A 40 25.72 3.90 11.05
C ARG A 40 25.22 4.51 12.35
N GLU A 41 24.56 5.67 12.31
CA GLU A 41 23.94 6.30 13.50
C GLU A 41 22.90 5.38 14.14
N VAL A 42 22.00 4.77 13.34
CA VAL A 42 21.02 3.79 13.83
C VAL A 42 21.70 2.60 14.50
N VAL A 43 22.75 2.06 13.88
CA VAL A 43 23.52 0.92 14.45
C VAL A 43 24.18 1.29 15.77
N ILE A 44 24.81 2.46 15.87
CA ILE A 44 25.49 2.92 17.09
C ILE A 44 24.47 3.11 18.22
N ASN A 45 23.29 3.65 17.92
CA ASN A 45 22.25 3.91 18.91
C ASN A 45 21.47 2.64 19.30
N GLY A 46 21.58 1.55 18.52
CA GLY A 46 20.82 0.32 18.75
C GLY A 46 19.32 0.43 18.47
N ASP A 47 18.91 1.40 17.66
CA ASP A 47 17.51 1.78 17.41
C ASP A 47 16.94 1.02 16.20
N PHE A 48 16.92 -0.32 16.31
CA PHE A 48 16.63 -1.21 15.16
C PHE A 48 15.15 -1.47 14.90
N THR A 49 14.26 -1.22 15.87
CA THR A 49 12.84 -1.58 15.76
C THR A 49 11.96 -0.41 16.14
N LEU A 50 11.19 0.10 15.18
CA LEU A 50 10.26 1.23 15.36
C LEU A 50 10.94 2.43 16.05
N GLY A 51 12.15 2.74 15.60
CA GLY A 51 12.97 3.78 16.18
C GLY A 51 12.65 5.17 15.62
N SER A 52 13.49 6.14 16.06
CA SER A 52 13.31 7.56 15.75
C SER A 52 13.25 7.89 14.24
N GLU A 53 13.96 7.13 13.41
CA GLU A 53 13.93 7.34 11.94
C GLU A 53 12.58 6.89 11.34
N VAL A 54 11.92 5.89 11.93
CA VAL A 54 10.57 5.50 11.53
C VAL A 54 9.56 6.58 11.94
N ASP A 55 9.67 7.11 13.16
CA ASP A 55 8.81 8.19 13.63
C ASP A 55 8.94 9.46 12.75
N LEU A 56 10.17 9.78 12.34
CA LEU A 56 10.43 10.90 11.45
C LEU A 56 9.81 10.68 10.07
N LEU A 57 10.00 9.48 9.49
CA LEU A 57 9.40 9.10 8.21
C LEU A 57 7.87 9.22 8.26
N GLU A 58 7.24 8.69 9.31
CA GLU A 58 5.80 8.74 9.49
C GLU A 58 5.29 10.19 9.56
N LYS A 59 5.98 11.02 10.32
CA LYS A 59 5.63 12.45 10.45
C LYS A 59 5.74 13.19 9.12
N GLU A 60 6.86 13.02 8.41
CA GLU A 60 7.08 13.67 7.12
C GLU A 60 6.10 13.15 6.06
N TYR A 61 5.83 11.84 6.07
CA TYR A 61 4.91 11.24 5.11
C TYR A 61 3.46 11.67 5.35
N ALA A 62 3.03 11.81 6.61
CA ALA A 62 1.73 12.37 6.95
C ALA A 62 1.57 13.81 6.41
N GLN A 63 2.63 14.64 6.52
CA GLN A 63 2.63 15.99 5.96
C GLN A 63 2.52 16.00 4.43
N ILE A 64 3.32 15.16 3.73
CA ILE A 64 3.28 15.05 2.26
C ILE A 64 1.92 14.54 1.79
N SER A 65 1.30 13.65 2.56
CA SER A 65 0.01 13.04 2.26
C SER A 65 -1.18 13.89 2.69
N GLU A 66 -0.95 15.03 3.37
CA GLU A 66 -2.00 15.88 3.93
C GLU A 66 -2.99 15.09 4.82
N THR A 67 -2.43 14.20 5.66
CA THR A 67 -3.19 13.34 6.59
C THR A 67 -2.72 13.55 8.03
N ASN A 68 -3.58 13.17 8.98
CA ASN A 68 -3.23 13.26 10.40
C ASN A 68 -2.20 12.20 10.80
N HIS A 69 -2.24 11.03 10.15
CA HIS A 69 -1.42 9.90 10.52
C HIS A 69 -0.83 9.21 9.28
N ALA A 70 0.42 8.75 9.45
CA ALA A 70 1.05 7.76 8.60
C ALA A 70 1.67 6.68 9.49
N ILE A 71 1.56 5.42 9.09
CA ILE A 71 2.01 4.26 9.86
C ILE A 71 2.91 3.40 8.98
N GLY A 72 4.20 3.33 9.30
CA GLY A 72 5.18 2.51 8.60
C GLY A 72 4.95 1.03 8.82
N VAL A 73 5.07 0.23 7.75
CA VAL A 73 4.86 -1.21 7.72
C VAL A 73 5.91 -1.89 6.83
N GLY A 74 5.96 -3.23 6.83
CA GLY A 74 7.00 -3.99 6.16
C GLY A 74 6.93 -3.98 4.62
N SER A 75 5.78 -3.71 4.03
CA SER A 75 5.59 -3.68 2.58
C SER A 75 4.27 -3.01 2.19
N GLY A 76 4.08 -2.73 0.88
CA GLY A 76 2.77 -2.32 0.38
C GLY A 76 1.70 -3.42 0.53
N THR A 77 2.10 -4.68 0.49
CA THR A 77 1.22 -5.83 0.74
C THR A 77 0.73 -5.82 2.19
N ASP A 78 1.64 -5.60 3.14
CA ASP A 78 1.28 -5.47 4.56
C ASP A 78 0.38 -4.26 4.79
N ALA A 79 0.63 -3.15 4.08
CA ALA A 79 -0.21 -1.96 4.18
C ALA A 79 -1.67 -2.27 3.82
N ILE A 80 -1.93 -2.97 2.71
CA ILE A 80 -3.27 -3.36 2.30
C ILE A 80 -3.86 -4.38 3.27
N PHE A 81 -3.10 -5.42 3.63
CA PHE A 81 -3.55 -6.46 4.55
C PHE A 81 -3.94 -5.90 5.92
N LEU A 82 -3.07 -5.10 6.54
CA LEU A 82 -3.32 -4.51 7.85
C LEU A 82 -4.47 -3.50 7.81
N SER A 83 -4.63 -2.75 6.72
CA SER A 83 -5.77 -1.84 6.52
C SER A 83 -7.10 -2.60 6.52
N LEU A 84 -7.18 -3.70 5.78
CA LEU A 84 -8.36 -4.56 5.76
C LEU A 84 -8.64 -5.16 7.14
N LYS A 85 -7.61 -5.66 7.81
CA LYS A 85 -7.76 -6.22 9.18
C LYS A 85 -8.17 -5.16 10.20
N ALA A 86 -7.64 -3.94 10.12
CA ALA A 86 -8.03 -2.84 10.99
C ALA A 86 -9.50 -2.46 10.84
N LEU A 87 -10.06 -2.59 9.63
CA LEU A 87 -11.47 -2.42 9.33
C LEU A 87 -12.35 -3.62 9.74
N GLY A 88 -11.76 -4.68 10.29
CA GLY A 88 -12.47 -5.89 10.69
C GLY A 88 -12.85 -6.81 9.53
N VAL A 89 -12.24 -6.63 8.36
CA VAL A 89 -12.47 -7.51 7.20
C VAL A 89 -11.92 -8.91 7.47
N GLY A 90 -12.70 -9.94 7.16
CA GLY A 90 -12.36 -11.33 7.42
C GLY A 90 -13.20 -12.34 6.67
N GLU A 91 -13.32 -13.54 7.23
CA GLU A 91 -14.07 -14.66 6.63
C GLU A 91 -15.55 -14.30 6.43
N GLY A 92 -16.06 -14.59 5.25
CA GLY A 92 -17.43 -14.27 4.85
C GLY A 92 -17.61 -12.86 4.26
N ASP A 93 -16.62 -11.98 4.38
CA ASP A 93 -16.69 -10.63 3.84
C ASP A 93 -16.23 -10.59 2.37
N GLU A 94 -16.69 -9.56 1.66
CA GLU A 94 -16.31 -9.28 0.28
C GLU A 94 -15.65 -7.90 0.17
N VAL A 95 -14.61 -7.82 -0.67
CA VAL A 95 -13.93 -6.56 -1.02
C VAL A 95 -13.98 -6.35 -2.53
N ILE A 96 -14.60 -5.26 -2.96
CA ILE A 96 -14.70 -4.92 -4.39
C ILE A 96 -13.40 -4.27 -4.84
N THR A 97 -12.79 -4.81 -5.90
CA THR A 97 -11.55 -4.32 -6.49
C THR A 97 -11.52 -4.60 -7.99
N THR A 98 -10.38 -4.40 -8.66
CA THR A 98 -10.18 -4.73 -10.07
C THR A 98 -9.24 -5.91 -10.23
N ALA A 99 -9.39 -6.68 -11.34
CA ALA A 99 -8.45 -7.73 -11.71
C ALA A 99 -7.18 -7.18 -12.37
N PHE A 100 -7.21 -5.94 -12.85
CA PHE A 100 -6.06 -5.27 -13.44
C PHE A 100 -5.24 -4.56 -12.36
N THR A 101 -4.41 -5.34 -11.68
CA THR A 101 -3.57 -4.90 -10.58
C THR A 101 -2.36 -5.80 -10.39
N PHE A 102 -1.43 -5.40 -9.53
CA PHE A 102 -0.39 -6.30 -9.04
C PHE A 102 -1.04 -7.34 -8.10
N TYR A 103 -0.56 -8.58 -8.16
CA TYR A 103 -1.16 -9.70 -7.42
C TYR A 103 -1.23 -9.48 -5.89
N ALA A 104 -0.39 -8.59 -5.34
CA ALA A 104 -0.40 -8.26 -3.92
C ALA A 104 -1.74 -7.69 -3.44
N THR A 105 -2.43 -6.90 -4.27
CA THR A 105 -3.76 -6.35 -3.95
C THR A 105 -4.75 -7.49 -3.66
N ILE A 106 -4.81 -8.46 -4.54
CA ILE A 106 -5.69 -9.63 -4.40
C ILE A 106 -5.21 -10.56 -3.29
N GLY A 107 -3.89 -10.76 -3.21
CA GLY A 107 -3.26 -11.58 -2.16
C GLY A 107 -3.56 -11.05 -0.76
N ALA A 108 -3.51 -9.74 -0.55
CA ALA A 108 -3.85 -9.12 0.73
C ALA A 108 -5.32 -9.33 1.12
N ILE A 109 -6.27 -9.23 0.16
CA ILE A 109 -7.69 -9.51 0.40
C ILE A 109 -7.89 -10.96 0.84
N VAL A 110 -7.31 -11.91 0.08
CA VAL A 110 -7.43 -13.35 0.37
C VAL A 110 -6.77 -13.70 1.71
N THR A 111 -5.59 -13.14 1.99
CA THR A 111 -4.88 -13.35 3.26
C THR A 111 -5.64 -12.76 4.44
N ALA A 112 -6.38 -11.66 4.24
CA ALA A 112 -7.28 -11.11 5.27
C ALA A 112 -8.46 -12.04 5.59
N GLY A 113 -8.71 -13.05 4.75
CA GLY A 113 -9.81 -14.01 4.87
C GLY A 113 -11.04 -13.63 4.04
N ALA A 114 -10.98 -12.53 3.29
CA ALA A 114 -12.11 -12.05 2.50
C ALA A 114 -12.06 -12.54 1.05
N LYS A 115 -13.21 -12.43 0.37
CA LYS A 115 -13.36 -12.76 -1.04
C LYS A 115 -13.20 -11.49 -1.90
N PRO A 116 -12.26 -11.47 -2.87
CA PRO A 116 -12.21 -10.40 -3.86
C PRO A 116 -13.39 -10.49 -4.83
N VAL A 117 -14.06 -9.36 -5.04
CA VAL A 117 -15.13 -9.20 -6.03
C VAL A 117 -14.66 -8.25 -7.11
N PHE A 118 -14.58 -8.75 -8.35
CA PHE A 118 -13.99 -7.97 -9.43
C PHE A 118 -15.00 -7.08 -10.11
N CYS A 119 -14.63 -5.80 -10.23
CA CYS A 119 -15.25 -4.81 -11.10
C CYS A 119 -14.31 -4.52 -12.28
N ASP A 120 -14.88 -4.22 -13.43
CA ASP A 120 -14.11 -3.95 -14.63
C ASP A 120 -13.39 -2.59 -14.56
N ILE A 121 -12.53 -2.32 -15.53
CA ILE A 121 -11.74 -1.09 -15.63
C ILE A 121 -12.20 -0.24 -16.80
N LYS A 122 -11.92 1.07 -16.71
CA LYS A 122 -12.08 2.00 -17.83
C LYS A 122 -10.84 1.99 -18.74
N ALA A 123 -10.90 2.76 -19.81
CA ALA A 123 -9.80 2.92 -20.78
C ALA A 123 -8.50 3.47 -20.13
N ASP A 124 -8.57 4.05 -18.94
CA ASP A 124 -7.44 4.53 -18.18
C ASP A 124 -6.86 3.51 -17.19
N TYR A 125 -7.33 2.26 -17.27
CA TYR A 125 -6.95 1.11 -16.45
C TYR A 125 -7.37 1.20 -14.97
N ASN A 126 -8.04 2.24 -14.55
CA ASN A 126 -8.61 2.36 -13.22
C ASN A 126 -10.01 1.72 -13.16
N ILE A 127 -10.41 1.26 -11.97
CA ILE A 127 -11.72 0.66 -11.74
C ILE A 127 -12.85 1.56 -12.29
N ASP A 128 -13.84 0.94 -12.94
CA ASP A 128 -15.04 1.66 -13.43
C ASP A 128 -16.06 1.82 -12.29
N PRO A 129 -16.28 3.05 -11.79
CA PRO A 129 -17.25 3.25 -10.71
C PRO A 129 -18.66 2.86 -11.09
N SER A 130 -19.03 2.94 -12.37
CA SER A 130 -20.39 2.61 -12.84
C SER A 130 -20.76 1.13 -12.65
N GLY A 131 -19.74 0.26 -12.54
CA GLY A 131 -19.93 -1.18 -12.32
C GLY A 131 -19.95 -1.58 -10.84
N ILE A 132 -19.57 -0.69 -9.90
CA ILE A 132 -19.38 -1.03 -8.49
C ILE A 132 -20.69 -1.39 -7.80
N GLU A 133 -21.74 -0.56 -7.96
CA GLU A 133 -23.01 -0.77 -7.27
C GLU A 133 -23.63 -2.14 -7.57
N ALA A 134 -23.52 -2.62 -8.81
CA ALA A 134 -24.04 -3.93 -9.21
C ALA A 134 -23.30 -5.11 -8.56
N LYS A 135 -22.14 -4.87 -7.93
CA LYS A 135 -21.34 -5.86 -7.24
C LYS A 135 -21.52 -5.86 -5.73
N ILE A 136 -22.23 -4.87 -5.17
CA ILE A 136 -22.45 -4.75 -3.74
C ILE A 136 -23.45 -5.80 -3.28
N THR A 137 -23.07 -6.53 -2.23
CA THR A 137 -23.89 -7.51 -1.52
C THR A 137 -23.92 -7.17 -0.03
N PRO A 138 -24.76 -7.84 0.78
CA PRO A 138 -24.71 -7.67 2.25
C PRO A 138 -23.36 -8.06 2.88
N ALA A 139 -22.52 -8.84 2.18
CA ALA A 139 -21.19 -9.24 2.62
C ALA A 139 -20.11 -8.20 2.26
N THR A 140 -20.41 -7.24 1.41
CA THR A 140 -19.42 -6.22 1.00
C THR A 140 -19.05 -5.32 2.18
N LYS A 141 -17.76 -5.22 2.48
CA LYS A 141 -17.20 -4.39 3.57
C LYS A 141 -16.39 -3.20 3.09
N ALA A 142 -15.72 -3.34 1.96
CA ALA A 142 -14.84 -2.29 1.46
C ALA A 142 -14.80 -2.26 -0.08
N ILE A 143 -14.46 -1.09 -0.60
CA ILE A 143 -14.00 -0.90 -1.97
C ILE A 143 -12.50 -0.66 -1.92
N LEU A 144 -11.74 -1.38 -2.75
CA LEU A 144 -10.28 -1.27 -2.84
C LEU A 144 -9.91 -0.82 -4.26
N PRO A 145 -9.98 0.50 -4.56
CA PRO A 145 -9.53 1.05 -5.83
C PRO A 145 -8.00 1.01 -5.91
N VAL A 146 -7.49 0.74 -7.11
CA VAL A 146 -6.04 0.76 -7.40
C VAL A 146 -5.72 1.98 -8.26
N HIS A 147 -4.88 2.87 -7.77
CA HIS A 147 -4.44 4.07 -8.50
C HIS A 147 -3.34 3.70 -9.50
N TRP A 148 -3.77 3.06 -10.60
CA TRP A 148 -2.87 2.43 -11.56
C TRP A 148 -1.88 3.43 -12.19
N SER A 149 -0.61 3.02 -12.22
CA SER A 149 0.49 3.83 -12.77
C SER A 149 0.60 5.25 -12.18
N GLY A 150 0.08 5.46 -10.95
CA GLY A 150 0.14 6.74 -10.27
C GLY A 150 -1.03 7.68 -10.59
N LYS A 151 -1.97 7.27 -11.44
CA LYS A 151 -3.19 8.04 -11.73
C LYS A 151 -4.27 7.68 -10.71
N PRO A 152 -4.76 8.61 -9.87
CA PRO A 152 -5.86 8.32 -8.97
C PRO A 152 -7.13 7.92 -9.74
N CYS A 153 -7.90 6.97 -9.15
CA CYS A 153 -9.22 6.61 -9.62
C CYS A 153 -10.19 7.81 -9.56
N ASP A 154 -11.36 7.69 -10.17
CA ASP A 154 -12.44 8.66 -9.98
C ASP A 154 -13.03 8.54 -8.57
N MET A 155 -12.27 9.09 -7.61
CA MET A 155 -12.59 8.96 -6.20
C MET A 155 -13.88 9.65 -5.81
N GLY A 156 -14.27 10.71 -6.53
CA GLY A 156 -15.56 11.37 -6.28
C GLY A 156 -16.73 10.41 -6.44
N ALA A 157 -16.79 9.69 -7.56
CA ALA A 157 -17.82 8.68 -7.80
C ALA A 157 -17.73 7.49 -6.83
N ILE A 158 -16.51 7.05 -6.50
CA ILE A 158 -16.30 5.94 -5.55
C ILE A 158 -16.71 6.35 -4.13
N GLU A 159 -16.37 7.56 -3.67
CA GLU A 159 -16.74 8.10 -2.36
C GLU A 159 -18.27 8.25 -2.22
N GLU A 160 -18.97 8.69 -3.28
CA GLU A 160 -20.45 8.76 -3.29
C GLU A 160 -21.07 7.36 -3.10
N ILE A 161 -20.57 6.35 -3.81
CA ILE A 161 -21.04 4.96 -3.66
C ILE A 161 -20.74 4.43 -2.26
N ALA A 162 -19.51 4.61 -1.77
CA ALA A 162 -19.10 4.14 -0.45
C ALA A 162 -19.95 4.77 0.66
N GLN A 163 -20.22 6.07 0.57
CA GLN A 163 -21.10 6.77 1.51
C GLN A 163 -22.53 6.22 1.47
N LYS A 164 -23.10 6.02 0.28
CA LYS A 164 -24.47 5.48 0.09
C LYS A 164 -24.66 4.11 0.73
N TYR A 165 -23.63 3.26 0.67
CA TYR A 165 -23.69 1.88 1.16
C TYR A 165 -22.93 1.66 2.48
N ASN A 166 -22.43 2.73 3.10
CA ASN A 166 -21.64 2.68 4.33
C ASN A 166 -20.44 1.73 4.23
N LEU A 167 -19.67 1.81 3.14
CA LEU A 167 -18.49 1.00 2.87
C LEU A 167 -17.22 1.80 3.17
N ALA A 168 -16.20 1.11 3.66
CA ALA A 168 -14.87 1.69 3.75
C ALA A 168 -14.18 1.73 2.38
N ILE A 169 -13.26 2.68 2.20
CA ILE A 169 -12.39 2.73 1.02
C ILE A 169 -10.95 2.55 1.46
N VAL A 170 -10.29 1.52 0.92
CA VAL A 170 -8.85 1.28 1.07
C VAL A 170 -8.18 1.53 -0.27
N GLY A 171 -7.53 2.68 -0.44
CA GLY A 171 -6.83 3.03 -1.67
C GLY A 171 -5.51 2.26 -1.81
N ASP A 172 -5.34 1.45 -2.85
CA ASP A 172 -4.02 0.95 -3.24
C ASP A 172 -3.30 2.06 -4.03
N ALA A 173 -2.55 2.87 -3.30
CA ALA A 173 -1.78 4.00 -3.80
C ALA A 173 -0.29 3.65 -3.99
N CYS A 174 0.05 2.35 -4.09
CA CYS A 174 1.43 1.88 -4.20
C CYS A 174 2.21 2.44 -5.41
N HIS A 175 1.53 3.04 -6.39
CA HIS A 175 2.13 3.74 -7.52
C HIS A 175 1.91 5.25 -7.48
N ALA A 176 1.17 5.78 -6.50
CA ALA A 176 0.56 7.10 -6.55
C ALA A 176 1.09 8.07 -5.47
N ILE A 177 2.35 7.89 -5.05
CA ILE A 177 2.98 8.86 -4.15
C ILE A 177 2.93 10.26 -4.78
N SER A 178 2.57 11.27 -3.99
CA SER A 178 2.44 12.66 -4.43
C SER A 178 1.51 12.87 -5.63
N ALA A 179 0.62 11.93 -5.93
CA ALA A 179 -0.42 12.12 -6.93
C ALA A 179 -1.61 12.88 -6.33
N PHE A 180 -2.34 13.59 -7.18
CA PHE A 180 -3.46 14.44 -6.78
C PHE A 180 -4.74 14.09 -7.55
N TYR A 181 -5.87 14.10 -6.85
CA TYR A 181 -7.19 14.05 -7.41
C TYR A 181 -7.99 15.27 -6.94
N LYS A 182 -8.33 16.18 -7.86
CA LYS A 182 -9.09 17.40 -7.57
C LYS A 182 -8.53 18.21 -6.38
N GLY A 183 -7.20 18.34 -6.31
CA GLY A 183 -6.51 19.10 -5.27
C GLY A 183 -6.26 18.36 -3.95
N ARG A 184 -6.72 17.12 -3.79
CA ARG A 184 -6.44 16.24 -2.64
C ARG A 184 -5.33 15.25 -3.00
N THR A 185 -4.42 14.99 -2.08
CA THR A 185 -3.36 13.98 -2.26
C THR A 185 -3.94 12.58 -2.30
N ALA A 186 -3.29 11.65 -3.02
CA ALA A 186 -3.68 10.23 -3.03
C ALA A 186 -3.71 9.61 -1.61
N GLY A 187 -2.87 10.11 -0.71
CA GLY A 187 -2.83 9.67 0.68
C GLY A 187 -4.03 10.10 1.53
N SER A 188 -4.76 11.14 1.10
CA SER A 188 -5.93 11.67 1.80
C SER A 188 -7.27 11.21 1.20
N LEU A 189 -7.22 10.30 0.20
CA LEU A 189 -8.42 9.78 -0.46
C LEU A 189 -8.92 8.50 0.23
N GLY A 190 -10.23 8.48 0.53
CA GLY A 190 -10.87 7.34 1.18
C GLY A 190 -10.64 7.25 2.69
N THR A 191 -10.81 6.06 3.26
CA THR A 191 -10.66 5.77 4.70
C THR A 191 -9.20 5.54 5.07
N LEU A 192 -8.49 4.79 4.24
CA LEU A 192 -7.08 4.41 4.36
C LEU A 192 -6.45 4.45 2.96
N ALA A 193 -5.19 4.89 2.86
CA ALA A 193 -4.40 4.73 1.64
C ALA A 193 -3.10 3.97 1.93
N CYS A 194 -2.73 3.07 1.03
CA CYS A 194 -1.62 2.13 1.17
C CYS A 194 -0.54 2.42 0.15
N PHE A 195 0.71 2.54 0.59
CA PHE A 195 1.86 2.83 -0.25
C PHE A 195 2.93 1.76 -0.10
N SER A 196 3.71 1.58 -1.15
CA SER A 196 4.84 0.66 -1.20
C SER A 196 6.14 1.44 -1.41
N PHE A 197 7.17 1.05 -0.66
CA PHE A 197 8.54 1.54 -0.83
C PHE A 197 9.47 0.48 -1.46
N HIS A 198 8.88 -0.51 -2.14
CA HIS A 198 9.67 -1.48 -2.90
C HIS A 198 10.64 -0.78 -3.86
N PRO A 199 11.84 -1.31 -4.15
CA PRO A 199 12.88 -0.65 -4.94
C PRO A 199 12.44 -0.09 -6.30
N LEU A 200 11.39 -0.65 -6.92
CA LEU A 200 10.85 -0.17 -8.19
C LEU A 200 9.79 0.94 -8.06
N LYS A 201 9.53 1.45 -6.85
CA LYS A 201 8.57 2.54 -6.63
C LYS A 201 9.25 3.90 -6.69
N ASN A 202 8.45 4.96 -6.87
CA ASN A 202 8.95 6.34 -7.02
C ASN A 202 9.69 6.83 -5.78
N LEU A 203 9.19 6.51 -4.59
CA LEU A 203 9.92 6.57 -3.33
C LEU A 203 10.19 5.14 -2.90
N ASN A 204 11.44 4.82 -2.66
CA ASN A 204 11.84 3.44 -2.38
C ASN A 204 12.93 3.37 -1.30
N VAL A 205 13.06 2.17 -0.73
CA VAL A 205 14.09 1.83 0.25
C VAL A 205 14.99 0.70 -0.27
N TRP A 206 16.09 0.44 0.41
CA TRP A 206 16.96 -0.70 0.12
C TRP A 206 16.40 -1.97 0.77
N GLY A 207 15.40 -2.55 0.14
CA GLY A 207 14.65 -3.70 0.61
C GLY A 207 13.16 -3.51 0.39
N ASP A 208 12.36 -3.91 1.35
CA ASP A 208 10.91 -3.71 1.35
C ASP A 208 10.49 -2.71 2.42
N GLY A 209 9.39 -2.04 2.16
CA GLY A 209 8.76 -1.12 3.08
C GLY A 209 7.40 -0.68 2.53
N GLY A 210 6.60 -0.14 3.41
CA GLY A 210 5.31 0.44 3.06
C GLY A 210 4.84 1.42 4.12
N ILE A 211 3.77 2.14 3.82
CA ILE A 211 3.15 3.04 4.77
C ILE A 211 1.64 3.12 4.52
N ILE A 212 0.89 3.30 5.59
CA ILE A 212 -0.56 3.50 5.57
C ILE A 212 -0.84 4.91 6.03
N THR A 213 -1.72 5.62 5.33
CA THR A 213 -2.17 6.95 5.75
C THR A 213 -3.66 6.96 6.08
N THR A 214 -4.04 7.74 7.09
CA THR A 214 -5.43 7.92 7.52
C THR A 214 -5.62 9.20 8.31
N ASN A 215 -6.88 9.69 8.36
CA ASN A 215 -7.30 10.77 9.25
C ASN A 215 -8.03 10.28 10.51
N SER A 216 -8.20 8.97 10.68
CA SER A 216 -8.86 8.36 11.83
C SER A 216 -7.85 8.02 12.92
N ASP A 217 -7.97 8.66 14.08
CA ASP A 217 -7.14 8.37 15.27
C ASP A 217 -7.31 6.90 15.69
N GLU A 218 -8.55 6.39 15.72
CA GLU A 218 -8.87 5.01 16.08
C GLU A 218 -8.16 3.99 15.19
N LEU A 219 -8.23 4.18 13.85
CA LEU A 219 -7.57 3.29 12.91
C LEU A 219 -6.05 3.40 13.00
N ALA A 220 -5.51 4.60 13.22
CA ALA A 220 -4.08 4.80 13.38
C ALA A 220 -3.55 4.05 14.61
N ASP A 221 -4.22 4.16 15.75
CA ASP A 221 -3.83 3.47 16.99
C ASP A 221 -3.92 1.95 16.82
N LYS A 222 -5.00 1.46 16.22
CA LYS A 222 -5.18 0.04 15.92
C LYS A 222 -4.07 -0.50 14.99
N LEU A 223 -3.72 0.24 13.95
CA LEU A 223 -2.65 -0.13 13.03
C LEU A 223 -1.28 -0.15 13.70
N ARG A 224 -0.98 0.81 14.60
CA ARG A 224 0.27 0.80 15.37
C ARG A 224 0.40 -0.43 16.26
N LEU A 225 -0.70 -0.87 16.88
CA LEU A 225 -0.72 -2.12 17.64
C LEU A 225 -0.52 -3.33 16.72
N MET A 226 -1.28 -3.41 15.62
CA MET A 226 -1.25 -4.56 14.71
C MET A 226 0.11 -4.76 14.05
N ARG A 227 0.82 -3.69 13.69
CA ARG A 227 2.16 -3.78 13.10
C ARG A 227 3.22 -4.32 14.06
N ASN A 228 2.95 -4.28 15.35
CA ASN A 228 3.89 -4.66 16.42
C ASN A 228 3.28 -5.70 17.36
N HIS A 229 2.69 -6.77 16.82
CA HIS A 229 2.19 -7.92 17.59
C HIS A 229 1.13 -7.56 18.66
N GLY A 230 0.43 -6.43 18.52
CA GLY A 230 -0.51 -5.91 19.52
C GLY A 230 0.15 -5.32 20.77
N LEU A 231 1.46 -5.09 20.74
CA LEU A 231 2.22 -4.62 21.89
C LEU A 231 2.08 -3.10 22.07
N VAL A 232 1.77 -2.67 23.28
CA VAL A 232 1.83 -1.28 23.75
C VAL A 232 3.10 -0.98 24.54
N GLY A 233 3.85 -2.01 24.91
CA GLY A 233 5.11 -1.96 25.61
C GLY A 233 5.83 -3.29 25.47
N ARG A 234 6.97 -3.46 26.18
CA ARG A 234 7.81 -4.64 26.01
C ARG A 234 7.10 -5.96 26.34
N ASP A 235 6.23 -5.92 27.36
CA ASP A 235 5.62 -7.12 27.95
C ASP A 235 4.09 -7.02 28.03
N GLU A 236 3.47 -6.03 27.36
CA GLU A 236 2.04 -5.78 27.41
C GLU A 236 1.43 -5.83 26.00
N CYS A 237 0.52 -6.80 25.76
CA CYS A 237 -0.18 -7.00 24.50
C CYS A 237 -1.68 -6.69 24.68
N HIS A 238 -2.23 -5.83 23.82
CA HIS A 238 -3.63 -5.40 23.85
C HIS A 238 -4.51 -6.07 22.81
N ILE A 239 -3.92 -6.57 21.72
CA ILE A 239 -4.66 -7.31 20.68
C ILE A 239 -3.83 -8.49 20.16
N PHE A 240 -4.52 -9.57 19.75
CA PHE A 240 -3.94 -10.76 19.15
C PHE A 240 -4.43 -10.92 17.71
#